data_545a7bc2dd76cd89f102418655d7f3ac
#
_entry.id   545a7bc2dd76cd89f102418655d7f3ac
#
_cell.length_a   1.000
_cell.length_b   1.000
_cell.length_c   1.000
_cell.angle_alpha   90.00
_cell.angle_beta   90.00
_cell.angle_gamma   90.00
#
_symmetry.space_group_name_H-M   'P 1'
#
loop_
_entity.id
_entity.type
_entity.pdbx_description
1 polymer ?
#
loop_
_entity_poly.entity_id
_entity_poly.type
_entity_poly.pdbx_seq_one_letter_code
_entity_poly.pdbx_strand_id
1 'polypeptide(L)'
;MENREYAKKNGRCQGKTFLLIRKNDNKIVGTINVRWNLTEEMKQFGGNIGYGIRPTERRRGYNKINLYLGLIEAKKIGLDKVMLDCDVENLGSSKTMEALGGKLERTEIDPYDGILTSVYWINVDESLEKYKDAYVNFIDKSYGNKFMK
;
A
#
# COMPACT_ATOMS: atom_id res chain seq x y z
N MET A 1 11.43 -7.01 11.80
CA MET A 1 10.29 -6.11 12.16
C MET A 1 10.79 -5.05 13.12
N GLU A 2 10.47 -3.81 12.85
CA GLU A 2 10.86 -2.72 13.71
C GLU A 2 10.06 -2.71 15.02
N ASN A 3 10.77 -2.61 16.14
CA ASN A 3 10.15 -2.59 17.47
C ASN A 3 9.52 -1.21 17.70
N ARG A 4 8.37 -1.16 18.39
CA ARG A 4 7.62 0.08 18.65
C ARG A 4 8.45 1.12 19.42
N GLU A 5 9.20 0.68 20.43
CA GLU A 5 10.04 1.58 21.22
C GLU A 5 11.19 2.16 20.41
N TYR A 6 11.82 1.32 19.60
CA TYR A 6 12.87 1.75 18.69
C TYR A 6 12.34 2.77 17.67
N ALA A 7 11.22 2.47 17.04
CA ALA A 7 10.60 3.35 16.06
C ALA A 7 10.25 4.71 16.68
N LYS A 8 9.62 4.72 17.85
CA LYS A 8 9.26 5.93 18.57
C LYS A 8 10.48 6.78 18.94
N LYS A 9 11.53 6.12 19.46
CA LYS A 9 12.78 6.79 19.84
C LYS A 9 13.46 7.47 18.66
N ASN A 10 13.34 6.90 17.45
CA ASN A 10 13.98 7.41 16.25
C ASN A 10 13.04 8.24 15.37
N GLY A 11 11.88 8.65 15.86
CA GLY A 11 10.90 9.44 15.11
C GLY A 11 10.32 8.69 13.92
N ARG A 12 10.20 7.36 14.00
CA ARG A 12 9.68 6.49 12.94
C ARG A 12 8.41 5.79 13.39
N CYS A 13 7.62 5.35 12.41
CA CYS A 13 6.54 4.40 12.67
C CYS A 13 7.05 2.96 12.52
N GLN A 14 6.24 2.01 12.98
CA GLN A 14 6.47 0.61 12.69
C GLN A 14 6.02 0.29 11.26
N GLY A 15 6.70 -0.63 10.61
CA GLY A 15 6.36 -1.01 9.26
C GLY A 15 6.91 -2.36 8.86
N LYS A 16 6.36 -2.89 7.78
CA LYS A 16 6.81 -4.13 7.16
C LYS A 16 6.74 -4.00 5.65
N THR A 17 7.82 -4.42 4.99
CA THR A 17 7.90 -4.39 3.53
C THR A 17 7.71 -5.80 2.98
N PHE A 18 6.87 -5.90 1.94
CA PHE A 18 6.59 -7.13 1.22
C PHE A 18 7.06 -6.98 -0.22
N LEU A 19 7.48 -8.09 -0.80
CA LEU A 19 7.88 -8.16 -2.20
C LEU A 19 6.79 -8.82 -3.03
N LEU A 20 6.43 -8.21 -4.14
CA LEU A 20 5.56 -8.83 -5.14
C LEU A 20 6.43 -9.61 -6.12
N ILE A 21 6.31 -10.93 -6.09
CA ILE A 21 7.11 -11.83 -6.91
C ILE A 21 6.25 -12.49 -7.97
N ARG A 22 6.68 -12.39 -9.24
CA ARG A 22 6.02 -13.10 -10.34
C ARG A 22 6.49 -14.55 -10.35
N LYS A 23 5.54 -15.46 -10.27
CA LYS A 23 5.83 -16.90 -10.08
C LYS A 23 6.59 -17.56 -11.23
N ASN A 24 6.23 -17.23 -12.46
CA ASN A 24 6.75 -17.94 -13.63
C ASN A 24 8.26 -17.74 -13.86
N ASP A 25 8.82 -16.64 -13.39
CA ASP A 25 10.25 -16.34 -13.55
C ASP A 25 10.94 -15.88 -12.23
N ASN A 26 10.22 -15.94 -11.10
CA ASN A 26 10.70 -15.51 -9.78
C ASN A 26 11.23 -14.08 -9.75
N LYS A 27 10.72 -13.22 -10.63
CA LYS A 27 11.13 -11.83 -10.70
C LYS A 27 10.39 -10.98 -9.67
N ILE A 28 11.13 -10.16 -8.94
CA ILE A 28 10.55 -9.15 -8.06
C ILE A 28 10.03 -8.02 -8.96
N VAL A 29 8.71 -7.85 -9.02
CA VAL A 29 8.07 -6.84 -9.88
C VAL A 29 7.61 -5.61 -9.11
N GLY A 30 7.49 -5.71 -7.79
CA GLY A 30 7.09 -4.58 -6.97
C GLY A 30 7.36 -4.79 -5.49
N THR A 31 7.11 -3.73 -4.74
CA THR A 31 7.19 -3.75 -3.27
C THR A 31 5.98 -3.03 -2.71
N ILE A 32 5.62 -3.39 -1.48
CA ILE A 32 4.63 -2.64 -0.71
C ILE A 32 5.08 -2.59 0.75
N ASN A 33 4.98 -1.40 1.33
CA ASN A 33 5.27 -1.16 2.73
C ASN A 33 3.97 -0.87 3.46
N VAL A 34 3.70 -1.61 4.53
CA VAL A 34 2.52 -1.40 5.38
C VAL A 34 3.02 -0.88 6.73
N ARG A 35 2.49 0.27 7.14
CA ARG A 35 2.93 1.01 8.32
C ARG A 35 1.79 1.19 9.31
N TRP A 36 2.12 1.14 10.59
CA TRP A 36 1.18 1.37 11.67
C TRP A 36 1.85 2.16 12.80
N ASN A 37 1.09 2.63 13.77
CA ASN A 37 1.58 3.56 14.80
C ASN A 37 2.28 4.77 14.18
N LEU A 38 1.60 5.43 13.25
CA LEU A 38 2.15 6.52 12.44
C LEU A 38 2.62 7.68 13.32
N THR A 39 3.70 8.35 12.90
CA THR A 39 4.10 9.64 13.45
C THR A 39 3.05 10.69 13.08
N GLU A 40 3.05 11.83 13.78
CA GLU A 40 2.13 12.93 13.46
C GLU A 40 2.29 13.41 12.02
N GLU A 41 3.52 13.44 11.52
CA GLU A 41 3.83 13.80 10.13
C GLU A 41 3.20 12.82 9.14
N MET A 42 3.36 11.53 9.39
CA MET A 42 2.83 10.48 8.50
C MET A 42 1.31 10.35 8.53
N LYS A 43 0.66 10.86 9.59
CA LYS A 43 -0.80 10.98 9.62
C LYS A 43 -1.30 12.09 8.69
N GLN A 44 -0.45 13.03 8.35
CA GLN A 44 -0.76 14.12 7.42
C GLN A 44 -0.48 13.71 5.97
N PHE A 45 0.71 13.16 5.72
CA PHE A 45 1.18 12.71 4.41
C PHE A 45 2.00 11.45 4.56
N GLY A 46 1.99 10.60 3.55
CA GLY A 46 2.67 9.30 3.55
C GLY A 46 1.76 8.15 3.96
N GLY A 47 1.13 8.24 5.10
CA GLY A 47 0.12 7.31 5.56
C GLY A 47 0.59 5.89 5.84
N ASN A 48 -0.36 4.96 5.78
CA ASN A 48 -0.17 3.56 6.16
C ASN A 48 0.50 2.71 5.07
N ILE A 49 0.36 3.07 3.80
CA ILE A 49 0.83 2.24 2.69
C ILE A 49 1.65 3.06 1.71
N GLY A 50 2.83 2.55 1.39
CA GLY A 50 3.64 3.00 0.28
C GLY A 50 3.96 1.82 -0.63
N TYR A 51 3.98 2.04 -1.94
CA TYR A 51 4.21 0.96 -2.90
C TYR A 51 4.96 1.45 -4.14
N GLY A 52 5.55 0.50 -4.86
CA GLY A 52 6.21 0.77 -6.11
C GLY A 52 6.24 -0.46 -6.99
N ILE A 53 6.22 -0.23 -8.30
CA ILE A 53 6.36 -1.28 -9.31
C ILE A 53 7.63 -1.00 -10.10
N ARG A 54 8.41 -2.04 -10.35
CA ARG A 54 9.61 -1.97 -11.19
C ARG A 54 9.27 -1.28 -12.52
N PRO A 55 10.03 -0.28 -12.96
CA PRO A 55 9.70 0.50 -14.17
C PRO A 55 9.42 -0.33 -15.41
N THR A 56 10.18 -1.41 -15.64
CA THR A 56 9.98 -2.31 -16.78
C THR A 56 8.71 -3.15 -16.71
N GLU A 57 8.07 -3.20 -15.55
CA GLU A 57 6.88 -4.02 -15.29
C GLU A 57 5.61 -3.17 -15.09
N ARG A 58 5.70 -1.88 -15.32
CA ARG A 58 4.55 -0.96 -15.21
C ARG A 58 3.54 -1.17 -16.33
N ARG A 59 2.31 -0.70 -16.12
CA ARG A 59 1.17 -0.78 -17.06
C ARG A 59 0.73 -2.21 -17.36
N ARG A 60 0.96 -3.14 -16.43
CA ARG A 60 0.54 -4.54 -16.54
C ARG A 60 -0.47 -4.93 -15.46
N GLY A 61 -0.97 -3.97 -14.67
CA GLY A 61 -1.94 -4.22 -13.61
C GLY A 61 -1.33 -4.72 -12.30
N TYR A 62 -0.03 -4.82 -12.18
CA TYR A 62 0.62 -5.34 -10.98
C TYR A 62 0.37 -4.50 -9.74
N ASN A 63 0.25 -3.18 -9.87
CA ASN A 63 0.10 -2.33 -8.71
C ASN A 63 -1.26 -2.51 -8.00
N LYS A 64 -2.31 -2.83 -8.76
CA LYS A 64 -3.62 -3.17 -8.18
C LYS A 64 -3.54 -4.47 -7.38
N ILE A 65 -2.87 -5.47 -7.92
CA ILE A 65 -2.59 -6.74 -7.23
C ILE A 65 -1.76 -6.48 -5.97
N ASN A 66 -0.72 -5.68 -6.10
CA ASN A 66 0.18 -5.31 -5.02
C ASN A 66 -0.60 -4.65 -3.87
N LEU A 67 -1.45 -3.67 -4.18
CA LEU A 67 -2.25 -2.98 -3.18
C LEU A 67 -3.28 -3.92 -2.52
N TYR A 68 -3.97 -4.74 -3.29
CA TYR A 68 -4.91 -5.72 -2.73
C TYR A 68 -4.24 -6.66 -1.72
N LEU A 69 -3.10 -7.22 -2.09
CA LEU A 69 -2.33 -8.10 -1.20
C LEU A 69 -1.82 -7.35 0.03
N GLY A 70 -1.43 -6.09 -0.14
CA GLY A 70 -1.05 -5.21 0.97
C GLY A 70 -2.20 -4.94 1.94
N LEU A 71 -3.43 -4.81 1.43
CA LEU A 71 -4.62 -4.66 2.28
C LEU A 71 -4.88 -5.91 3.13
N ILE A 72 -4.60 -7.10 2.60
CA ILE A 72 -4.66 -8.35 3.37
C ILE A 72 -3.70 -8.28 4.55
N GLU A 73 -2.48 -7.83 4.33
CA GLU A 73 -1.49 -7.68 5.38
C GLU A 73 -1.87 -6.58 6.39
N ALA A 74 -2.46 -5.50 5.91
CA ALA A 74 -2.99 -4.43 6.78
C ALA A 74 -4.08 -4.97 7.71
N LYS A 75 -4.97 -5.81 7.20
CA LYS A 75 -6.00 -6.47 8.02
C LYS A 75 -5.39 -7.35 9.11
N LYS A 76 -4.37 -8.12 8.77
CA LYS A 76 -3.67 -8.99 9.75
C LYS A 76 -3.01 -8.20 10.89
N ILE A 77 -2.59 -6.99 10.61
CA ILE A 77 -2.02 -6.07 11.61
C ILE A 77 -3.13 -5.44 12.48
N GLY A 78 -4.37 -5.46 12.02
CA GLY A 78 -5.52 -4.90 12.71
C GLY A 78 -5.94 -3.51 12.25
N LEU A 79 -5.52 -3.11 11.05
CA LEU A 79 -5.92 -1.82 10.47
C LEU A 79 -7.31 -1.93 9.83
N ASP A 80 -8.26 -1.12 10.29
CA ASP A 80 -9.62 -1.07 9.73
C ASP A 80 -9.69 -0.21 8.48
N LYS A 81 -8.89 0.84 8.45
CA LYS A 81 -8.78 1.75 7.31
C LYS A 81 -7.32 2.16 7.15
N VAL A 82 -6.95 2.47 5.92
CA VAL A 82 -5.59 2.88 5.59
C VAL A 82 -5.60 4.17 4.81
N MET A 83 -4.63 5.02 5.12
CA MET A 83 -4.37 6.27 4.41
C MET A 83 -3.24 6.03 3.41
N LEU A 84 -3.42 6.52 2.20
CA LEU A 84 -2.42 6.53 1.15
C LEU A 84 -2.38 7.91 0.51
N ASP A 85 -1.26 8.28 -0.06
CA ASP A 85 -1.17 9.51 -0.82
C ASP A 85 -0.37 9.33 -2.10
N CYS A 86 -0.54 10.27 -3.00
CA CYS A 86 0.28 10.37 -4.21
C CYS A 86 0.27 11.80 -4.72
N ASP A 87 1.30 12.13 -5.50
CA ASP A 87 1.34 13.33 -6.30
C ASP A 87 0.08 13.38 -7.20
N VAL A 88 -0.57 14.55 -7.32
CA VAL A 88 -1.77 14.70 -8.15
C VAL A 88 -1.52 14.34 -9.62
N GLU A 89 -0.30 14.47 -10.10
CA GLU A 89 0.07 14.09 -11.46
C GLU A 89 0.31 12.60 -11.64
N ASN A 90 0.45 11.85 -10.54
CA ASN A 90 0.65 10.40 -10.59
C ASN A 90 -0.68 9.67 -10.76
N LEU A 91 -1.21 9.71 -11.98
CA LEU A 91 -2.49 9.09 -12.31
C LEU A 91 -2.49 7.57 -12.14
N GLY A 92 -1.37 6.93 -12.37
CA GLY A 92 -1.24 5.48 -12.16
C GLY A 92 -1.50 5.11 -10.71
N SER A 93 -0.97 5.88 -9.77
CA SER A 93 -1.18 5.65 -8.35
C SER A 93 -2.61 5.98 -7.92
N SER A 94 -3.14 7.13 -8.30
CA SER A 94 -4.51 7.51 -7.93
C SER A 94 -5.55 6.52 -8.48
N LYS A 95 -5.40 6.09 -9.72
CA LYS A 95 -6.29 5.08 -10.31
C LYS A 95 -6.20 3.74 -9.60
N THR A 96 -5.01 3.35 -9.14
CA THR A 96 -4.82 2.13 -8.35
C THR A 96 -5.59 2.23 -7.02
N MET A 97 -5.46 3.35 -6.32
CA MET A 97 -6.18 3.58 -5.07
C MET A 97 -7.69 3.57 -5.27
N GLU A 98 -8.18 4.26 -6.29
CA GLU A 98 -9.61 4.31 -6.62
C GLU A 98 -10.16 2.94 -7.01
N ALA A 99 -9.39 2.15 -7.77
CA ALA A 99 -9.77 0.81 -8.19
C ALA A 99 -9.98 -0.14 -7.00
N LEU A 100 -9.35 0.11 -5.86
CA LEU A 100 -9.50 -0.66 -4.62
C LEU A 100 -10.44 0.02 -3.62
N GLY A 101 -11.25 0.96 -4.06
CA GLY A 101 -12.24 1.63 -3.21
C GLY A 101 -11.73 2.86 -2.49
N GLY A 102 -10.58 3.39 -2.90
CA GLY A 102 -10.02 4.61 -2.32
C GLY A 102 -10.91 5.82 -2.52
N LYS A 103 -11.11 6.58 -1.45
CA LYS A 103 -11.89 7.83 -1.46
C LYS A 103 -10.97 9.00 -1.17
N LEU A 104 -11.02 10.01 -2.03
CA LEU A 104 -10.25 11.21 -1.86
C LEU A 104 -10.74 12.00 -0.65
N GLU A 105 -9.83 12.29 0.28
CA GLU A 105 -10.11 13.15 1.43
C GLU A 105 -9.81 14.61 1.12
N ARG A 106 -8.61 14.87 0.61
CA ARG A 106 -8.14 16.22 0.32
C ARG A 106 -7.01 16.21 -0.70
N THR A 107 -6.77 17.38 -1.27
CA THR A 107 -5.60 17.68 -2.10
C THR A 107 -4.93 18.91 -1.51
N GLU A 108 -3.66 18.80 -1.17
CA GLU A 108 -2.93 19.78 -0.39
C GLU A 108 -1.44 19.72 -0.72
N ILE A 109 -0.73 20.82 -0.55
CA ILE A 109 0.73 20.83 -0.71
C ILE A 109 1.36 20.15 0.50
N ASP A 110 2.14 19.10 0.22
CA ASP A 110 2.95 18.46 1.26
C ASP A 110 4.09 19.40 1.65
N PRO A 111 4.16 19.82 2.92
CA PRO A 111 5.19 20.77 3.34
C PRO A 111 6.61 20.25 3.31
N TYR A 112 6.79 18.93 3.22
CA TYR A 112 8.12 18.32 3.18
C TYR A 112 8.80 18.40 1.82
N ASP A 113 8.03 18.29 0.74
CA ASP A 113 8.56 18.29 -0.61
C ASP A 113 7.99 19.39 -1.52
N GLY A 114 6.97 20.12 -1.05
CA GLY A 114 6.31 21.17 -1.81
C GLY A 114 5.44 20.68 -2.95
N ILE A 115 5.12 19.39 -2.99
CA ILE A 115 4.35 18.77 -4.07
C ILE A 115 2.87 18.74 -3.71
N LEU A 116 2.01 19.11 -4.68
CA LEU A 116 0.56 19.00 -4.53
C LEU A 116 0.18 17.53 -4.50
N THR A 117 -0.37 17.09 -3.37
CA THR A 117 -0.56 15.68 -3.02
C THR A 117 -2.02 15.40 -2.72
N SER A 118 -2.53 14.31 -3.28
CA SER A 118 -3.88 13.80 -3.01
C SER A 118 -3.82 12.72 -1.96
N VAL A 119 -4.66 12.84 -0.92
CA VAL A 119 -4.76 11.90 0.20
C VAL A 119 -6.04 11.10 0.06
N TYR A 120 -5.89 9.77 0.09
CA TYR A 120 -6.98 8.80 -0.03
C TYR A 120 -7.13 7.94 1.20
N TRP A 121 -8.34 7.47 1.44
CA TRP A 121 -8.65 6.47 2.46
C TRP A 121 -9.29 5.25 1.84
N ILE A 122 -8.87 4.07 2.28
CA ILE A 122 -9.50 2.80 1.91
C ILE A 122 -10.01 2.13 3.17
N ASN A 123 -11.28 1.72 3.16
CA ASN A 123 -11.82 0.82 4.16
C ASN A 123 -11.35 -0.60 3.83
N VAL A 124 -10.57 -1.21 4.72
CA VAL A 124 -9.89 -2.48 4.45
C VAL A 124 -10.89 -3.62 4.21
N ASP A 125 -11.84 -3.81 5.11
CA ASP A 125 -12.80 -4.91 5.00
C ASP A 125 -13.71 -4.77 3.78
N GLU A 126 -14.20 -3.55 3.51
CA GLU A 126 -15.05 -3.29 2.34
C GLU A 126 -14.30 -3.58 1.04
N SER A 127 -13.05 -3.13 0.93
CA SER A 127 -12.23 -3.35 -0.25
C SER A 127 -11.93 -4.83 -0.47
N LEU A 128 -11.52 -5.55 0.57
CA LEU A 128 -11.21 -6.96 0.49
C LEU A 128 -12.42 -7.79 0.08
N GLU A 129 -13.59 -7.49 0.60
CA GLU A 129 -14.83 -8.20 0.24
C GLU A 129 -15.27 -7.88 -1.18
N LYS A 130 -15.27 -6.62 -1.57
CA LYS A 130 -15.74 -6.18 -2.89
C LYS A 130 -14.89 -6.70 -4.04
N TYR A 131 -13.57 -6.74 -3.86
CA TYR A 131 -12.62 -7.09 -4.94
C TYR A 131 -12.02 -8.49 -4.81
N LYS A 132 -12.51 -9.28 -3.89
CA LYS A 132 -12.03 -10.63 -3.60
C LYS A 132 -11.93 -11.52 -4.84
N ASP A 133 -12.97 -11.58 -5.65
CA ASP A 133 -13.01 -12.47 -6.81
C ASP A 133 -12.01 -12.06 -7.90
N ALA A 134 -11.70 -10.77 -7.99
CA ALA A 134 -10.72 -10.28 -8.96
C ALA A 134 -9.27 -10.67 -8.60
N TYR A 135 -8.97 -10.86 -7.31
CA TYR A 135 -7.58 -11.02 -6.86
C TYR A 135 -7.27 -12.31 -6.10
N VAL A 136 -8.26 -13.15 -5.83
CA VAL A 136 -8.08 -14.37 -5.02
C VAL A 136 -7.03 -15.32 -5.60
N ASN A 137 -6.90 -15.37 -6.93
CA ASN A 137 -5.95 -16.26 -7.61
C ASN A 137 -4.49 -15.82 -7.51
N PHE A 138 -4.24 -14.61 -7.03
CA PHE A 138 -2.89 -14.08 -6.84
C PHE A 138 -2.35 -14.34 -5.43
N ILE A 139 -3.17 -14.90 -4.54
CA ILE A 139 -2.77 -15.24 -3.18
C ILE A 139 -2.12 -16.62 -3.20
N ASP A 140 -0.85 -16.72 -2.78
CA ASP A 140 -0.16 -17.99 -2.68
C ASP A 140 -0.45 -18.64 -1.34
N LYS A 141 -1.29 -19.65 -1.38
CA LYS A 141 -1.71 -20.40 -0.19
C LYS A 141 -0.62 -21.33 0.36
N SER A 142 0.33 -21.72 -0.47
CA SER A 142 1.40 -22.65 -0.06
C SER A 142 2.45 -21.98 0.82
N TYR A 143 2.60 -20.67 0.71
CA TYR A 143 3.55 -19.88 1.49
C TYR A 143 2.88 -18.99 2.55
N GLY A 144 1.61 -19.23 2.82
CA GLY A 144 0.87 -18.43 3.78
C GLY A 144 0.67 -16.98 3.32
N ASN A 145 1.51 -16.09 3.79
CA ASN A 145 1.31 -14.65 3.61
C ASN A 145 2.23 -14.02 2.58
N LYS A 146 2.86 -14.79 1.71
CA LYS A 146 3.74 -14.25 0.69
C LYS A 146 2.94 -13.80 -0.53
N PHE A 147 3.35 -12.68 -1.10
CA PHE A 147 2.75 -12.16 -2.33
C PHE A 147 3.42 -12.81 -3.53
N MET A 148 2.67 -13.67 -4.22
CA MET A 148 3.16 -14.38 -5.40
C MET A 148 2.12 -14.36 -6.50
N LYS A 149 2.60 -14.26 -7.72
CA LYS A 149 1.78 -14.31 -8.91
C LYS A 149 2.29 -15.38 -9.86
#